data_5823ae2804c0391f2b0c85a0ebfc6fd9
#
_entry.id   5823ae2804c0391f2b0c85a0ebfc6fd9
#
_cell.length_a   1.000
_cell.length_b   1.000
_cell.length_c   1.000
_cell.angle_alpha   90.00
_cell.angle_beta   90.00
_cell.angle_gamma   90.00
#
_symmetry.space_group_name_H-M   'P 1'
#
loop_
_entity.id
_entity.type
_entity.pdbx_description
1 polymer ?
#
loop_
_entity_poly.entity_id
_entity_poly.type
_entity_poly.pdbx_seq_one_letter_code
_entity_poly.pdbx_strand_id
1 'polypeptide(L)'
;MKTLSEWLAHCEHLHPKTIDMGLARVRAVAGRMNLAFSCPVITVAGTNGKGSSCAMLEAILLAAGYRTGVYTSPHLVHFEERCRVRGDIVTATDLIAGFAEVERARVLNDDVVSLTYFEFTTLAILQLLAKSALDVVILEVGPGRPAGCGQYSGCRLRADHQH
;
A
#
# COMPACT_ATOMS: atom_id res chain seq x y z
N MET A 1 23.31 2.61 5.03
CA MET A 1 21.83 2.62 4.94
C MET A 1 21.48 2.40 3.47
N LYS A 2 20.63 1.42 3.12
CA LYS A 2 20.28 1.15 1.71
C LYS A 2 19.54 2.35 1.11
N THR A 3 19.87 2.72 -0.12
CA THR A 3 19.11 3.66 -0.95
C THR A 3 17.79 3.03 -1.42
N LEU A 4 16.86 3.82 -1.95
CA LEU A 4 15.60 3.27 -2.50
C LEU A 4 15.89 2.31 -3.67
N SER A 5 16.83 2.64 -4.56
CA SER A 5 17.22 1.77 -5.68
C SER A 5 17.80 0.43 -5.21
N GLU A 6 18.62 0.44 -4.15
CA GLU A 6 19.15 -0.80 -3.56
C GLU A 6 18.04 -1.64 -2.89
N TRP A 7 17.02 -1.00 -2.31
CA TRP A 7 15.85 -1.70 -1.79
C TRP A 7 15.02 -2.34 -2.90
N LEU A 8 14.75 -1.63 -3.98
CA LEU A 8 14.00 -2.16 -5.11
C LEU A 8 14.71 -3.35 -5.76
N ALA A 9 16.04 -3.24 -5.99
CA ALA A 9 16.86 -4.35 -6.48
C ALA A 9 16.86 -5.56 -5.51
N HIS A 10 16.92 -5.32 -4.19
CA HIS A 10 16.79 -6.38 -3.19
C HIS A 10 15.45 -7.12 -3.31
N CYS A 11 14.34 -6.40 -3.44
CA CYS A 11 13.00 -7.00 -3.56
C CYS A 11 12.83 -7.87 -4.80
N GLU A 12 13.50 -7.55 -5.92
CA GLU A 12 13.44 -8.34 -7.16
C GLU A 12 14.02 -9.75 -7.00
N HIS A 13 14.94 -9.94 -6.06
CA HIS A 13 15.63 -11.22 -5.84
C HIS A 13 15.06 -12.05 -4.68
N LEU A 14 14.07 -11.54 -3.95
CA LEU A 14 13.56 -12.21 -2.73
C LEU A 14 12.69 -13.43 -3.00
N HIS A 15 12.08 -13.53 -4.17
CA HIS A 15 11.15 -14.60 -4.49
C HIS A 15 11.48 -15.24 -5.84
N PRO A 16 11.55 -16.60 -5.92
CA PRO A 16 11.90 -17.29 -7.17
C PRO A 16 10.85 -17.14 -8.28
N LYS A 17 9.62 -16.76 -7.93
CA LYS A 17 8.53 -16.48 -8.87
C LYS A 17 8.19 -15.00 -8.84
N THR A 18 8.13 -14.38 -10.01
CA THR A 18 7.77 -12.97 -10.17
C THR A 18 6.32 -12.69 -9.75
N ILE A 19 5.43 -13.69 -9.92
CA ILE A 19 4.00 -13.61 -9.59
C ILE A 19 3.61 -14.86 -8.81
N ASP A 20 3.15 -14.68 -7.59
CA ASP A 20 2.48 -15.70 -6.80
C ASP A 20 1.21 -15.09 -6.19
N MET A 21 0.07 -15.73 -6.47
CA MET A 21 -1.26 -15.21 -6.13
C MET A 21 -1.71 -15.50 -4.70
N GLY A 22 -0.86 -16.12 -3.89
CA GLY A 22 -1.18 -16.48 -2.51
C GLY A 22 -1.21 -15.26 -1.58
N LEU A 23 -2.31 -15.06 -0.83
CA LEU A 23 -2.43 -13.97 0.15
C LEU A 23 -1.85 -14.31 1.53
N ALA A 24 -1.51 -15.58 1.79
CA ALA A 24 -1.08 -16.04 3.11
C ALA A 24 0.21 -15.33 3.58
N ARG A 25 1.20 -15.19 2.69
CA ARG A 25 2.48 -14.54 2.99
C ARG A 25 2.30 -13.06 3.36
N VAL A 26 1.54 -12.33 2.52
CA VAL A 26 1.25 -10.91 2.74
C VAL A 26 0.52 -10.70 4.06
N ARG A 27 -0.49 -11.55 4.35
CA ARG A 27 -1.23 -11.51 5.62
C ARG A 27 -0.33 -11.78 6.83
N ALA A 28 0.55 -12.75 6.74
CA ALA A 28 1.49 -13.08 7.82
C ALA A 28 2.38 -11.87 8.14
N VAL A 29 3.00 -11.26 7.12
CA VAL A 29 3.88 -10.10 7.31
C VAL A 29 3.10 -8.88 7.77
N ALA A 30 1.93 -8.58 7.18
CA ALA A 30 1.06 -7.49 7.60
C ALA A 30 0.63 -7.63 9.08
N GLY A 31 0.32 -8.85 9.52
CA GLY A 31 0.01 -9.15 10.92
C GLY A 31 1.19 -8.87 11.86
N ARG A 32 2.42 -9.27 11.47
CA ARG A 32 3.63 -8.97 12.24
C ARG A 32 3.94 -7.46 12.32
N MET A 33 3.53 -6.70 11.30
CA MET A 33 3.67 -5.24 11.27
C MET A 33 2.56 -4.52 12.03
N ASN A 34 1.52 -5.21 12.49
CA ASN A 34 0.29 -4.62 13.00
C ASN A 34 -0.31 -3.60 12.03
N LEU A 35 -0.25 -3.92 10.72
CA LEU A 35 -0.73 -3.04 9.66
C LEU A 35 -2.25 -2.89 9.74
N ALA A 36 -2.73 -1.71 10.11
CA ALA A 36 -4.15 -1.37 10.17
C ALA A 36 -4.36 0.10 9.85
N PHE A 37 -5.47 0.42 9.20
CA PHE A 37 -5.90 1.79 8.97
C PHE A 37 -6.93 2.21 10.03
N SER A 38 -6.74 3.39 10.59
CA SER A 38 -7.70 4.02 11.52
C SER A 38 -8.75 4.88 10.80
N CYS A 39 -8.67 4.98 9.47
CA CYS A 39 -9.55 5.78 8.62
C CYS A 39 -10.20 4.91 7.53
N PRO A 40 -11.28 5.39 6.88
CA PRO A 40 -11.88 4.73 5.73
C PRO A 40 -10.88 4.48 4.59
N VAL A 41 -11.02 3.33 3.92
CA VAL A 41 -10.23 2.95 2.76
C VAL A 41 -11.15 2.77 1.56
N ILE A 42 -10.94 3.57 0.52
CA ILE A 42 -11.64 3.49 -0.76
C ILE A 42 -10.79 2.65 -1.72
N THR A 43 -11.35 1.55 -2.21
CA THR A 43 -10.68 0.69 -3.18
C THR A 43 -11.22 0.96 -4.58
N VAL A 44 -10.34 1.35 -5.51
CA VAL A 44 -10.66 1.58 -6.91
C VAL A 44 -10.20 0.39 -7.74
N ALA A 45 -11.17 -0.37 -8.28
CA ALA A 45 -10.93 -1.52 -9.14
C ALA A 45 -11.54 -1.29 -10.53
N GLY A 46 -11.02 -1.97 -11.54
CA GLY A 46 -11.53 -1.87 -12.92
C GLY A 46 -10.43 -2.18 -13.95
N THR A 47 -10.84 -2.29 -15.21
CA THR A 47 -9.91 -2.53 -16.33
C THR A 47 -9.24 -1.25 -16.82
N ASN A 48 -10.00 -0.16 -16.91
CA ASN A 48 -9.54 1.13 -17.42
C ASN A 48 -9.92 2.28 -16.47
N GLY A 49 -9.21 3.41 -16.54
CA GLY A 49 -9.56 4.65 -15.86
C GLY A 49 -9.35 4.66 -14.33
N LYS A 50 -8.75 3.63 -13.74
CA LYS A 50 -8.51 3.56 -12.29
C LYS A 50 -7.69 4.73 -11.78
N GLY A 51 -6.55 5.02 -12.40
CA GLY A 51 -5.68 6.12 -12.00
C GLY A 51 -6.39 7.49 -12.08
N SER A 52 -7.17 7.72 -13.14
CA SER A 52 -8.00 8.94 -13.27
C SER A 52 -9.06 9.04 -12.18
N SER A 53 -9.71 7.91 -11.85
CA SER A 53 -10.69 7.85 -10.75
C SER A 53 -10.02 8.14 -9.39
N CYS A 54 -8.84 7.58 -9.13
CA CYS A 54 -8.07 7.87 -7.91
C CYS A 54 -7.70 9.35 -7.83
N ALA A 55 -7.23 9.95 -8.93
CA ALA A 55 -6.86 11.36 -8.98
C ALA A 55 -8.06 12.28 -8.75
N MET A 56 -9.23 11.95 -9.33
CA MET A 56 -10.46 12.71 -9.14
C MET A 56 -10.95 12.63 -7.69
N LEU A 57 -10.98 11.44 -7.10
CA LEU A 57 -11.35 11.24 -5.69
C LEU A 57 -10.41 12.01 -4.76
N GLU A 58 -9.10 11.93 -5.00
CA GLU A 58 -8.11 12.68 -4.23
C GLU A 58 -8.37 14.20 -4.31
N ALA A 59 -8.56 14.73 -5.52
CA ALA A 59 -8.82 16.16 -5.72
C ALA A 59 -10.08 16.65 -5.00
N ILE A 60 -11.18 15.88 -5.06
CA ILE A 60 -12.43 16.17 -4.36
C ILE A 60 -12.24 16.19 -2.84
N LEU A 61 -11.57 15.16 -2.31
CA LEU A 61 -11.37 15.01 -0.87
C LEU A 61 -10.41 16.07 -0.31
N LEU A 62 -9.35 16.41 -1.05
CA LEU A 62 -8.45 17.51 -0.70
C LEU A 62 -9.17 18.87 -0.70
N ALA A 63 -10.00 19.13 -1.73
CA ALA A 63 -10.81 20.37 -1.79
C ALA A 63 -11.82 20.45 -0.64
N ALA A 64 -12.29 19.31 -0.14
CA ALA A 64 -13.16 19.22 1.04
C ALA A 64 -12.39 19.31 2.37
N GLY A 65 -11.06 19.47 2.36
CA GLY A 65 -10.21 19.64 3.53
C GLY A 65 -9.75 18.34 4.21
N TYR A 66 -9.96 17.18 3.59
CA TYR A 66 -9.50 15.90 4.13
C TYR A 66 -8.02 15.63 3.84
N ARG A 67 -7.33 14.99 4.79
CA ARG A 67 -5.97 14.50 4.62
C ARG A 67 -6.02 13.16 3.91
N THR A 68 -5.61 13.14 2.65
CA THR A 68 -5.69 11.96 1.79
C THR A 68 -4.38 11.17 1.76
N GLY A 69 -4.48 9.84 1.62
CA GLY A 69 -3.40 8.97 1.20
C GLY A 69 -3.80 8.22 -0.05
N VAL A 70 -2.91 8.11 -1.02
CA VAL A 70 -3.20 7.43 -2.30
C VAL A 70 -2.10 6.44 -2.64
N TYR A 71 -2.49 5.23 -3.00
CA TYR A 71 -1.63 4.23 -3.63
C TYR A 71 -2.12 3.93 -5.03
N THR A 72 -1.25 4.12 -6.03
CA THR A 72 -1.51 3.80 -7.43
C THR A 72 -0.40 2.92 -8.01
N SER A 73 -0.69 2.17 -9.07
CA SER A 73 0.29 1.36 -9.79
C SER A 73 -0.13 1.12 -11.25
N PRO A 74 0.84 1.05 -12.18
CA PRO A 74 2.29 1.24 -12.03
C PRO A 74 2.69 2.72 -11.90
N HIS A 75 3.98 3.00 -11.64
CA HIS A 75 4.59 4.33 -11.82
C HIS A 75 4.99 4.56 -13.29
N LEU A 76 5.19 5.80 -13.68
CA LEU A 76 5.63 6.16 -15.03
C LEU A 76 7.15 6.32 -15.14
N VAL A 77 7.76 7.04 -14.21
CA VAL A 77 9.20 7.35 -14.20
C VAL A 77 9.84 6.95 -12.87
N HIS A 78 9.31 7.42 -11.76
CA HIS A 78 9.86 7.21 -10.43
C HIS A 78 8.95 6.37 -9.55
N PHE A 79 9.54 5.48 -8.76
CA PHE A 79 8.79 4.57 -7.88
C PHE A 79 7.91 5.34 -6.87
N GLU A 80 8.37 6.48 -6.39
CA GLU A 80 7.69 7.36 -5.42
C GLU A 80 6.31 7.82 -5.91
N GLU A 81 6.09 7.92 -7.24
CA GLU A 81 4.80 8.26 -7.84
C GLU A 81 3.65 7.34 -7.39
N ARG A 82 3.99 6.12 -6.93
CA ARG A 82 3.00 5.16 -6.44
C ARG A 82 2.33 5.58 -5.13
N CYS A 83 2.91 6.51 -4.40
CA CYS A 83 2.40 6.91 -3.09
C CYS A 83 2.32 8.44 -2.97
N ARG A 84 1.13 8.93 -2.65
CA ARG A 84 0.91 10.34 -2.32
C ARG A 84 0.29 10.48 -0.94
N VAL A 85 0.73 11.47 -0.21
CA VAL A 85 0.22 11.86 1.11
C VAL A 85 -0.16 13.33 1.06
N ARG A 86 -1.43 13.64 1.33
CA ARG A 86 -1.98 15.02 1.31
C ARG A 86 -1.77 15.73 -0.03
N GLY A 87 -1.83 15.01 -1.14
CA GLY A 87 -1.64 15.51 -2.49
C GLY A 87 -0.20 15.50 -3.01
N ASP A 88 0.79 15.37 -2.14
CA ASP A 88 2.21 15.38 -2.51
C ASP A 88 2.76 13.95 -2.69
N ILE A 89 3.64 13.76 -3.68
CA ILE A 89 4.41 12.52 -3.83
C ILE A 89 5.35 12.40 -2.63
N VAL A 90 5.38 11.22 -2.02
CA VAL A 90 6.25 10.94 -0.88
C VAL A 90 7.73 10.94 -1.28
N THR A 91 8.61 11.17 -0.32
CA THR A 91 10.05 11.15 -0.58
C THR A 91 10.61 9.72 -0.56
N ALA A 92 11.76 9.52 -1.22
CA ALA A 92 12.50 8.26 -1.13
C ALA A 92 12.82 7.88 0.34
N THR A 93 13.09 8.85 1.19
CA THR A 93 13.39 8.63 2.61
C THR A 93 12.19 8.04 3.35
N ASP A 94 10.97 8.53 3.09
CA ASP A 94 9.75 8.02 3.70
C ASP A 94 9.51 6.55 3.31
N LEU A 95 9.73 6.23 2.04
CA LEU A 95 9.61 4.86 1.53
C LEU A 95 10.65 3.92 2.14
N ILE A 96 11.92 4.35 2.24
CA ILE A 96 13.01 3.55 2.83
C ILE A 96 12.65 3.09 4.26
N ALA A 97 12.02 3.94 5.05
CA ALA A 97 11.56 3.56 6.39
C ALA A 97 10.55 2.42 6.34
N GLY A 98 9.57 2.48 5.42
CA GLY A 98 8.59 1.42 5.20
C GLY A 98 9.24 0.10 4.74
N PHE A 99 10.20 0.17 3.81
CA PHE A 99 10.96 -1.00 3.33
C PHE A 99 11.71 -1.68 4.48
N ALA A 100 12.38 -0.91 5.33
CA ALA A 100 13.10 -1.46 6.48
C ALA A 100 12.16 -2.16 7.49
N GLU A 101 10.94 -1.68 7.65
CA GLU A 101 9.93 -2.32 8.51
C GLU A 101 9.43 -3.63 7.94
N VAL A 102 9.13 -3.68 6.62
CA VAL A 102 8.74 -4.93 5.95
C VAL A 102 9.84 -5.97 6.07
N GLU A 103 11.11 -5.58 5.86
CA GLU A 103 12.26 -6.49 5.99
C GLU A 103 12.35 -7.08 7.39
N ARG A 104 12.21 -6.27 8.43
CA ARG A 104 12.21 -6.76 9.82
C ARG A 104 11.03 -7.70 10.11
N ALA A 105 9.85 -7.41 9.56
CA ALA A 105 8.66 -8.20 9.80
C ALA A 105 8.67 -9.54 9.04
N ARG A 106 9.24 -9.58 7.82
CA ARG A 106 9.34 -10.82 7.06
C ARG A 106 10.40 -11.79 7.62
N VAL A 107 11.42 -11.26 8.32
CA VAL A 107 12.47 -12.02 8.98
C VAL A 107 12.26 -11.93 10.49
N LEU A 108 11.55 -12.88 11.07
CA LEU A 108 11.24 -12.90 12.49
C LEU A 108 11.62 -14.26 13.10
N ASN A 109 12.58 -14.28 14.05
CA ASN A 109 12.97 -15.48 14.81
C ASN A 109 13.23 -16.72 13.92
N ASP A 110 14.10 -16.59 12.92
CA ASP A 110 14.45 -17.62 11.93
C ASP A 110 13.30 -18.04 10.99
N ASP A 111 12.10 -17.49 11.16
CA ASP A 111 10.98 -17.66 10.23
C ASP A 111 11.00 -16.56 9.15
N VAL A 112 11.53 -16.92 7.98
CA VAL A 112 11.70 -16.01 6.85
C VAL A 112 10.56 -16.19 5.86
N VAL A 113 9.71 -15.15 5.73
CA VAL A 113 8.64 -15.13 4.72
C VAL A 113 9.20 -14.53 3.42
N SER A 114 9.15 -15.33 2.35
CA SER A 114 9.51 -14.87 1.00
C SER A 114 8.37 -14.03 0.41
N LEU A 115 8.65 -12.82 -0.01
CA LEU A 115 7.70 -11.88 -0.63
C LEU A 115 8.12 -11.59 -2.08
N THR A 116 7.17 -11.55 -2.99
CA THR A 116 7.40 -11.02 -4.35
C THR A 116 7.69 -9.53 -4.27
N TYR A 117 8.33 -8.98 -5.30
CA TYR A 117 8.55 -7.53 -5.44
C TYR A 117 7.29 -6.71 -5.16
N PHE A 118 6.18 -7.12 -5.77
CA PHE A 118 4.92 -6.41 -5.62
C PHE A 118 4.37 -6.51 -4.18
N GLU A 119 4.42 -7.68 -3.56
CA GLU A 119 3.95 -7.88 -2.18
C GLU A 119 4.75 -7.02 -1.20
N PHE A 120 6.08 -7.03 -1.33
CA PHE A 120 6.98 -6.26 -0.49
C PHE A 120 6.73 -4.76 -0.62
N THR A 121 6.75 -4.24 -1.85
CA THR A 121 6.59 -2.81 -2.11
C THR A 121 5.20 -2.31 -1.74
N THR A 122 4.15 -3.13 -1.92
CA THR A 122 2.79 -2.80 -1.47
C THR A 122 2.74 -2.67 0.05
N LEU A 123 3.28 -3.63 0.80
CA LEU A 123 3.30 -3.57 2.27
C LEU A 123 4.05 -2.34 2.79
N ALA A 124 5.18 -1.97 2.16
CA ALA A 124 5.94 -0.78 2.54
C ALA A 124 5.13 0.51 2.36
N ILE A 125 4.43 0.66 1.23
CA ILE A 125 3.57 1.81 0.97
C ILE A 125 2.36 1.83 1.93
N LEU A 126 1.68 0.70 2.13
CA LEU A 126 0.54 0.62 3.04
C LEU A 126 0.93 0.97 4.49
N GLN A 127 2.13 0.55 4.93
CA GLN A 127 2.66 0.90 6.24
C GLN A 127 2.92 2.40 6.38
N LEU A 128 3.50 3.02 5.37
CA LEU A 128 3.69 4.46 5.33
C LEU A 128 2.35 5.20 5.44
N LEU A 129 1.36 4.82 4.62
CA LEU A 129 0.02 5.41 4.66
C LEU A 129 -0.67 5.22 6.02
N ALA A 130 -0.57 4.02 6.62
CA ALA A 130 -1.16 3.74 7.92
C ALA A 130 -0.61 4.62 9.05
N LYS A 131 0.67 5.03 8.94
CA LYS A 131 1.34 5.92 9.91
C LYS A 131 1.15 7.41 9.64
N SER A 132 0.58 7.79 8.50
CA SER A 132 0.56 9.19 8.05
C SER A 132 -0.58 10.04 8.62
N ALA A 133 -1.31 9.60 9.63
CA ALA A 133 -2.41 10.33 10.25
C ALA A 133 -3.41 10.93 9.22
N LEU A 134 -4.01 10.05 8.41
CA LEU A 134 -4.90 10.38 7.31
C LEU A 134 -6.38 10.30 7.71
N ASP A 135 -7.24 11.02 7.00
CA ASP A 135 -8.69 10.96 7.14
C ASP A 135 -9.31 9.95 6.17
N VAL A 136 -8.63 9.64 5.06
CA VAL A 136 -9.07 8.67 4.05
C VAL A 136 -7.88 8.15 3.24
N VAL A 137 -7.94 6.88 2.86
CA VAL A 137 -6.95 6.24 1.98
C VAL A 137 -7.65 5.75 0.71
N ILE A 138 -7.04 5.98 -0.45
CA ILE A 138 -7.49 5.53 -1.77
C ILE A 138 -6.48 4.51 -2.29
N LEU A 139 -6.95 3.29 -2.58
CA LEU A 139 -6.12 2.21 -3.09
C LEU A 139 -6.54 1.79 -4.50
N GLU A 140 -5.64 1.92 -5.46
CA GLU A 140 -5.81 1.34 -6.78
C GLU A 140 -5.49 -0.16 -6.76
N VAL A 141 -6.43 -0.99 -7.27
CA VAL A 141 -6.24 -2.44 -7.41
C VAL A 141 -5.95 -2.77 -8.86
N GLY A 142 -4.82 -3.45 -9.11
CA GLY A 142 -4.43 -3.89 -10.45
C GLY A 142 -5.36 -4.96 -11.03
N PRO A 143 -5.42 -5.12 -12.38
CA PRO A 143 -6.17 -6.18 -13.03
C PRO A 143 -5.64 -7.57 -12.62
N GLY A 144 -6.54 -8.53 -12.41
CA GLY A 144 -6.18 -9.94 -12.13
C GLY A 144 -5.91 -10.28 -10.66
N ARG A 145 -6.19 -9.38 -9.72
CA ARG A 145 -6.12 -9.71 -8.30
C ARG A 145 -7.48 -10.14 -7.77
N PRO A 146 -7.56 -11.27 -7.05
CA PRO A 146 -8.77 -11.59 -6.31
C PRO A 146 -9.04 -10.47 -5.31
N ALA A 147 -10.31 -10.19 -5.03
CA ALA A 147 -10.84 -9.12 -4.19
C ALA A 147 -10.31 -9.07 -2.73
N GLY A 148 -9.22 -9.78 -2.42
CA GLY A 148 -8.61 -9.88 -1.11
C GLY A 148 -7.81 -8.67 -0.64
N CYS A 149 -7.44 -7.73 -1.53
CA CYS A 149 -6.76 -6.49 -1.10
C CYS A 149 -7.68 -5.55 -0.31
N GLY A 150 -9.01 -5.70 -0.46
CA GLY A 150 -9.99 -4.98 0.37
C GLY A 150 -10.11 -5.50 1.81
N GLN A 151 -9.48 -6.63 2.13
CA GLN A 151 -9.55 -7.21 3.49
C GLN A 151 -8.51 -6.65 4.48
N TYR A 152 -7.64 -5.74 4.03
CA TYR A 152 -6.79 -4.96 4.95
C TYR A 152 -7.55 -3.80 5.61
N SER A 153 -8.77 -3.51 5.16
CA SER A 153 -9.66 -2.57 5.82
C SER A 153 -10.41 -3.32 6.92
N GLY A 154 -9.90 -3.28 8.14
CA GLY A 154 -10.66 -3.64 9.35
C GLY A 154 -11.84 -2.70 9.62
N CYS A 155 -12.22 -1.86 8.68
CA CYS A 155 -13.33 -0.94 8.75
C CYS A 155 -14.48 -1.45 7.89
N ARG A 156 -15.40 -2.21 8.51
CA ARG A 156 -16.77 -2.31 7.99
C ARG A 156 -17.39 -0.93 8.11
N LEU A 157 -17.78 -0.33 7.00
CA LEU A 157 -18.76 0.75 7.01
C LEU A 157 -20.04 0.21 7.66
N ARG A 158 -20.21 0.39 8.95
CA ARG A 158 -21.54 0.40 9.55
C ARG A 158 -22.13 1.77 9.22
N ALA A 159 -23.01 1.82 8.26
CA ALA A 159 -23.95 2.89 8.17
C ALA A 159 -24.94 2.71 9.33
N ASP A 160 -24.65 3.24 10.48
CA ASP A 160 -25.64 3.41 11.53
C ASP A 160 -26.54 4.57 11.11
N HIS A 161 -27.63 4.22 10.44
CA HIS A 161 -28.79 5.08 10.37
C HIS A 161 -29.40 5.11 11.78
N GLN A 162 -29.12 6.18 12.51
CA GLN A 162 -29.98 6.59 13.61
C GLN A 162 -30.78 7.81 13.17
N HIS A 163 -32.09 7.65 13.31
CA HIS A 163 -33.14 8.66 13.09
C HIS A 163 -32.97 9.89 13.98
#